data_cf9fbc785004f5e2415ee4796a047801
#
_entry.id   cf9fbc785004f5e2415ee4796a047801
#
_cell.length_a   1.000
_cell.length_b   1.000
_cell.length_c   1.000
_cell.angle_alpha   90.00
_cell.angle_beta   90.00
_cell.angle_gamma   90.00
#
_symmetry.space_group_name_H-M   'P 1'
#
loop_
_entity.id
_entity.type
_entity.pdbx_description
1 polymer ?
#
loop_
_entity_poly.entity_id
_entity_poly.type
_entity_poly.pdbx_seq_one_letter_code
_entity_poly.pdbx_strand_id
1 'polypeptide(L)'
;MAASKVLAACLMLASHTYSVPPAVLVGIYKAEGGAVGQEVRNENGCYDMGPMQINTVWLPDLADRWGVSEQTARKWIRDDACTNVGVAAWILRSHLDETNSLSQAIGNYHSRTPRFNTKYKRRVIGIMRDSGLIKTSR
;
A
#
# COMPACT_ATOMS: atom_id res chain seq x y z
N MET A 1 -19.41 5.73 8.03
CA MET A 1 -19.72 4.39 7.53
C MET A 1 -18.86 3.34 8.20
N ALA A 2 -19.43 2.18 8.47
CA ALA A 2 -18.71 1.10 9.14
C ALA A 2 -17.45 0.67 8.38
N ALA A 3 -17.53 0.56 7.05
CA ALA A 3 -16.39 0.17 6.21
C ALA A 3 -15.25 1.18 6.32
N SER A 4 -15.55 2.48 6.36
CA SER A 4 -14.53 3.52 6.50
C SER A 4 -13.85 3.47 7.86
N LYS A 5 -14.61 3.18 8.92
CA LYS A 5 -14.07 3.05 10.28
C LYS A 5 -13.16 1.83 10.39
N VAL A 6 -13.55 0.70 9.78
CA VAL A 6 -12.73 -0.51 9.76
C VAL A 6 -11.42 -0.23 9.03
N LEU A 7 -11.48 0.40 7.87
CA LEU A 7 -10.29 0.71 7.09
C LEU A 7 -9.36 1.64 7.87
N ALA A 8 -9.89 2.68 8.50
CA ALA A 8 -9.10 3.60 9.32
C ALA A 8 -8.38 2.86 10.45
N ALA A 9 -9.09 1.95 11.13
CA ALA A 9 -8.48 1.14 12.19
C ALA A 9 -7.38 0.23 11.63
N CYS A 10 -7.58 -0.37 10.45
CA CYS A 10 -6.56 -1.19 9.80
C CYS A 10 -5.31 -0.38 9.47
N LEU A 11 -5.48 0.85 8.97
CA LEU A 11 -4.36 1.74 8.64
C LEU A 11 -3.54 2.08 9.89
N MET A 12 -4.20 2.40 10.99
CA MET A 12 -3.52 2.73 12.25
C MET A 12 -2.80 1.52 12.83
N LEU A 13 -3.43 0.35 12.81
CA LEU A 13 -2.81 -0.88 13.31
C LEU A 13 -1.59 -1.25 12.49
N ALA A 14 -1.70 -1.19 11.17
CA ALA A 14 -0.58 -1.52 10.27
C ALA A 14 0.58 -0.54 10.43
N SER A 15 0.28 0.75 10.57
CA SER A 15 1.28 1.78 10.84
C SER A 15 2.07 1.46 12.10
N HIS A 16 1.38 1.10 13.16
CA HIS A 16 2.03 0.75 14.43
C HIS A 16 2.83 -0.53 14.30
N THR A 17 2.26 -1.57 13.70
CA THR A 17 2.89 -2.89 13.58
C THR A 17 4.21 -2.83 12.80
N TYR A 18 4.24 -2.06 11.72
CA TYR A 18 5.41 -2.00 10.83
C TYR A 18 6.24 -0.74 11.00
N SER A 19 5.90 0.11 11.96
CA SER A 19 6.64 1.36 12.24
C SER A 19 6.77 2.22 10.99
N VAL A 20 5.66 2.46 10.31
CA VAL A 20 5.58 3.37 9.16
C VAL A 20 4.58 4.47 9.48
N PRO A 21 4.78 5.71 8.99
CA PRO A 21 3.88 6.81 9.32
C PRO A 21 2.45 6.57 8.82
N PRO A 22 1.43 6.74 9.68
CA PRO A 22 0.05 6.56 9.23
C PRO A 22 -0.34 7.51 8.10
N ALA A 23 0.18 8.73 8.10
CA ALA A 23 -0.09 9.70 7.04
C ALA A 23 0.33 9.18 5.66
N VAL A 24 1.43 8.44 5.60
CA VAL A 24 1.92 7.86 4.34
C VAL A 24 0.97 6.76 3.86
N LEU A 25 0.54 5.88 4.76
CA LEU A 25 -0.41 4.82 4.39
C LEU A 25 -1.74 5.40 3.89
N VAL A 26 -2.23 6.45 4.56
CA VAL A 26 -3.45 7.14 4.11
C VAL A 26 -3.23 7.78 2.74
N GLY A 27 -2.08 8.41 2.53
CA GLY A 27 -1.73 9.01 1.23
C GLY A 27 -1.70 7.98 0.11
N ILE A 28 -1.09 6.83 0.36
CA ILE A 28 -1.04 5.73 -0.61
C ILE A 28 -2.46 5.21 -0.90
N TYR A 29 -3.26 5.00 0.15
CA TYR A 29 -4.64 4.56 -0.03
C TYR A 29 -5.41 5.52 -0.94
N LYS A 30 -5.31 6.82 -0.69
CA LYS A 30 -5.99 7.84 -1.50
C LYS A 30 -5.46 7.87 -2.93
N ALA A 31 -4.16 7.67 -3.11
CA ALA A 31 -3.54 7.63 -4.43
C ALA A 31 -4.00 6.41 -5.23
N GLU A 32 -4.09 5.24 -4.58
CA GLU A 32 -4.46 4.01 -5.25
C GLU A 32 -5.96 3.92 -5.51
N GLY A 33 -6.77 4.39 -4.59
CA GLY A 33 -8.22 4.44 -4.78
C GLY A 33 -8.91 3.10 -4.91
N GLY A 34 -8.32 2.04 -4.38
CA GLY A 34 -8.90 0.70 -4.47
C GLY A 34 -10.00 0.44 -3.46
N ALA A 35 -10.68 -0.69 -3.61
CA ALA A 35 -11.75 -1.12 -2.72
C ALA A 35 -11.59 -2.57 -2.31
N VAL A 36 -12.11 -2.92 -1.14
CA VAL A 36 -12.15 -4.32 -0.68
C VAL A 36 -12.90 -5.17 -1.71
N GLY A 37 -12.34 -6.32 -2.07
CA GLY A 37 -12.92 -7.22 -3.05
C GLY A 37 -12.56 -6.92 -4.50
N GLN A 38 -11.86 -5.81 -4.75
CA GLN A 38 -11.51 -5.38 -6.10
C GLN A 38 -10.21 -6.02 -6.59
N GLU A 39 -10.20 -6.38 -7.88
CA GLU A 39 -8.97 -6.71 -8.61
C GLU A 39 -8.98 -5.91 -9.91
N VAL A 40 -7.90 -5.18 -10.17
CA VAL A 40 -7.74 -4.38 -11.40
C VAL A 40 -6.64 -5.01 -12.24
N ARG A 41 -6.99 -5.41 -13.47
CA ARG A 41 -6.02 -6.03 -14.37
C ARG A 41 -5.09 -5.00 -14.98
N ASN A 42 -3.80 -5.30 -14.97
CA ASN A 42 -2.76 -4.50 -15.62
C ASN A 42 -2.43 -5.07 -17.01
N GLU A 43 -1.80 -4.25 -17.85
CA GLU A 43 -1.44 -4.65 -19.21
C GLU A 43 -0.52 -5.87 -19.23
N ASN A 44 0.32 -6.04 -18.23
CA ASN A 44 1.28 -7.15 -18.15
C ASN A 44 0.65 -8.46 -17.64
N GLY A 45 -0.66 -8.49 -17.42
CA GLY A 45 -1.36 -9.68 -16.94
C GLY A 45 -1.42 -9.84 -15.43
N CYS A 46 -0.72 -8.98 -14.68
CA CYS A 46 -0.84 -8.94 -13.21
C CYS A 46 -2.10 -8.18 -12.81
N TYR A 47 -2.50 -8.34 -11.54
CA TYR A 47 -3.64 -7.63 -10.98
C TYR A 47 -3.21 -6.84 -9.75
N ASP A 48 -3.89 -5.72 -9.52
CA ASP A 48 -3.76 -4.94 -8.28
C ASP A 48 -5.01 -5.18 -7.44
N MET A 49 -4.81 -5.51 -6.17
CA MET A 49 -5.87 -6.03 -5.31
C MET A 49 -6.18 -5.13 -4.14
N GLY A 50 -7.47 -4.90 -3.90
CA GLY A 50 -7.98 -4.28 -2.69
C GLY A 50 -7.65 -2.80 -2.54
N PRO A 51 -7.89 -2.25 -1.32
CA PRO A 51 -7.76 -0.82 -1.07
C PRO A 51 -6.39 -0.21 -1.42
N MET A 52 -5.32 -0.93 -1.14
CA MET A 52 -3.95 -0.45 -1.34
C MET A 52 -3.35 -0.92 -2.65
N GLN A 53 -4.14 -1.60 -3.50
CA GLN A 53 -3.74 -2.05 -4.83
C GLN A 53 -2.47 -2.90 -4.82
N ILE A 54 -2.49 -3.94 -3.98
CA ILE A 54 -1.37 -4.89 -3.87
C ILE A 54 -1.28 -5.71 -5.15
N ASN A 55 -0.11 -5.69 -5.80
CA ASN A 55 0.09 -6.42 -7.05
C ASN A 55 0.26 -7.92 -6.80
N THR A 56 -0.25 -8.72 -7.73
CA THR A 56 -0.15 -10.19 -7.63
C THR A 56 1.27 -10.73 -7.67
N VAL A 57 2.26 -9.90 -8.05
CA VAL A 57 3.68 -10.28 -8.01
C VAL A 57 4.13 -10.68 -6.59
N TRP A 58 3.44 -10.17 -5.56
CA TRP A 58 3.77 -10.47 -4.17
C TRP A 58 3.22 -11.81 -3.68
N LEU A 59 2.33 -12.47 -4.45
CA LEU A 59 1.65 -13.67 -4.00
C LEU A 59 2.58 -14.85 -3.65
N PRO A 60 3.61 -15.16 -4.45
CA PRO A 60 4.49 -16.28 -4.08
C PRO A 60 5.15 -16.09 -2.73
N ASP A 61 5.69 -14.91 -2.45
CA ASP A 61 6.37 -14.60 -1.19
C ASP A 61 5.39 -14.63 -0.02
N LEU A 62 4.24 -13.98 -0.17
CA LEU A 62 3.23 -13.91 0.90
C LEU A 62 2.62 -15.28 1.20
N ALA A 63 2.33 -16.06 0.18
CA ALA A 63 1.81 -17.42 0.35
C ALA A 63 2.81 -18.28 1.15
N ASP A 64 4.10 -18.18 0.80
CA ASP A 64 5.15 -18.88 1.50
C ASP A 64 5.24 -18.46 2.97
N ARG A 65 5.25 -17.16 3.23
CA ARG A 65 5.32 -16.60 4.60
C ARG A 65 4.15 -17.03 5.46
N TRP A 66 2.96 -17.09 4.87
CA TRP A 66 1.74 -17.45 5.59
C TRP A 66 1.47 -18.95 5.63
N GLY A 67 2.24 -19.74 4.90
CA GLY A 67 2.05 -21.20 4.84
C GLY A 67 0.74 -21.60 4.18
N VAL A 68 0.32 -20.86 3.15
CA VAL A 68 -0.93 -21.09 2.42
C VAL A 68 -0.67 -21.11 0.92
N SER A 69 -1.69 -21.52 0.14
CA SER A 69 -1.60 -21.44 -1.32
C SER A 69 -1.64 -19.99 -1.79
N GLU A 70 -1.13 -19.73 -3.00
CA GLU A 70 -1.24 -18.41 -3.60
C GLU A 70 -2.69 -17.99 -3.78
N GLN A 71 -3.57 -18.95 -4.09
CA GLN A 71 -4.99 -18.72 -4.24
C GLN A 71 -5.63 -18.23 -2.93
N THR A 72 -5.27 -18.85 -1.81
CA THR A 72 -5.73 -18.44 -0.49
C THR A 72 -5.17 -17.06 -0.12
N ALA A 73 -3.88 -16.84 -0.34
CA ALA A 73 -3.25 -15.54 -0.09
C ALA A 73 -3.92 -14.43 -0.89
N ARG A 74 -4.21 -14.69 -2.17
CA ARG A 74 -4.90 -13.77 -3.06
C ARG A 74 -6.27 -13.38 -2.50
N LYS A 75 -7.03 -14.35 -2.06
CA LYS A 75 -8.37 -14.12 -1.47
C LYS A 75 -8.27 -13.25 -0.22
N TRP A 76 -7.34 -13.55 0.67
CA TRP A 76 -7.15 -12.79 1.90
C TRP A 76 -6.79 -11.32 1.61
N ILE A 77 -5.83 -11.11 0.71
CA ILE A 77 -5.38 -9.75 0.35
C ILE A 77 -6.51 -8.96 -0.29
N ARG A 78 -7.25 -9.59 -1.20
CA ARG A 78 -8.32 -8.94 -1.94
C ARG A 78 -9.52 -8.60 -1.06
N ASP A 79 -9.92 -9.53 -0.19
CA ASP A 79 -11.22 -9.49 0.48
C ASP A 79 -11.18 -9.00 1.93
N ASP A 80 -10.02 -8.98 2.57
CA ASP A 80 -9.88 -8.54 3.96
C ASP A 80 -9.10 -7.23 4.05
N ALA A 81 -9.77 -6.18 4.53
CA ALA A 81 -9.20 -4.84 4.58
C ALA A 81 -7.88 -4.78 5.38
N CYS A 82 -7.86 -5.37 6.57
CA CYS A 82 -6.66 -5.30 7.42
C CYS A 82 -5.52 -6.13 6.86
N THR A 83 -5.79 -7.26 6.21
CA THR A 83 -4.75 -8.03 5.52
C THR A 83 -4.14 -7.20 4.38
N ASN A 84 -4.98 -6.56 3.58
CA ASN A 84 -4.54 -5.72 2.47
C ASN A 84 -3.64 -4.59 2.95
N VAL A 85 -4.13 -3.83 3.92
CA VAL A 85 -3.39 -2.67 4.48
C VAL A 85 -2.12 -3.12 5.18
N GLY A 86 -2.16 -4.25 5.89
CA GLY A 86 -0.98 -4.83 6.55
C GLY A 86 0.11 -5.18 5.54
N VAL A 87 -0.26 -5.78 4.41
CA VAL A 87 0.69 -6.08 3.34
C VAL A 87 1.29 -4.79 2.77
N ALA A 88 0.47 -3.77 2.55
CA ALA A 88 0.97 -2.48 2.06
C ALA A 88 2.01 -1.88 3.01
N ALA A 89 1.73 -1.90 4.31
CA ALA A 89 2.67 -1.39 5.32
C ALA A 89 3.96 -2.21 5.34
N TRP A 90 3.87 -3.53 5.20
CA TRP A 90 5.03 -4.41 5.11
C TRP A 90 5.88 -4.09 3.88
N ILE A 91 5.25 -3.89 2.72
CA ILE A 91 5.95 -3.50 1.49
C ILE A 91 6.68 -2.16 1.69
N LEU A 92 5.97 -1.17 2.24
CA LEU A 92 6.55 0.15 2.50
C LEU A 92 7.73 0.06 3.46
N ARG A 93 7.59 -0.71 4.55
CA ARG A 93 8.66 -0.95 5.52
C ARG A 93 9.87 -1.58 4.85
N SER A 94 9.65 -2.58 3.99
CA SER A 94 10.73 -3.24 3.26
C SER A 94 11.51 -2.25 2.40
N HIS A 95 10.81 -1.36 1.68
CA HIS A 95 11.46 -0.33 0.89
C HIS A 95 12.18 0.71 1.75
N LEU A 96 11.61 1.05 2.91
CA LEU A 96 12.26 1.98 3.83
C LEU A 96 13.55 1.41 4.38
N ASP A 97 13.56 0.13 4.75
CA ASP A 97 14.76 -0.54 5.25
C ASP A 97 15.84 -0.64 4.16
N GLU A 98 15.43 -0.83 2.90
CA GLU A 98 16.34 -0.91 1.77
C GLU A 98 16.97 0.44 1.43
N THR A 99 16.18 1.51 1.45
CA THR A 99 16.60 2.83 0.96
C THR A 99 17.03 3.80 2.05
N ASN A 100 16.63 3.59 3.28
CA ASN A 100 16.78 4.53 4.39
C ASN A 100 16.18 5.91 4.06
N SER A 101 15.20 5.96 3.17
CA SER A 101 14.56 7.18 2.71
C SER A 101 13.06 6.96 2.55
N LEU A 102 12.27 7.68 3.34
CA LEU A 102 10.81 7.56 3.26
C LEU A 102 10.30 7.98 1.89
N SER A 103 10.85 9.04 1.31
CA SER A 103 10.43 9.49 -0.03
C SER A 103 10.74 8.45 -1.09
N GLN A 104 11.90 7.80 -1.02
CA GLN A 104 12.25 6.72 -1.97
C GLN A 104 11.36 5.50 -1.75
N ALA A 105 11.05 5.17 -0.49
CA ALA A 105 10.17 4.05 -0.18
C ALA A 105 8.77 4.29 -0.77
N ILE A 106 8.24 5.50 -0.66
CA ILE A 106 6.95 5.86 -1.25
C ILE A 106 6.98 5.65 -2.77
N GLY A 107 8.01 6.16 -3.43
CA GLY A 107 8.15 5.97 -4.88
C GLY A 107 8.26 4.50 -5.28
N ASN A 108 9.07 3.74 -4.55
CA ASN A 108 9.29 2.31 -4.80
C ASN A 108 8.04 1.47 -4.58
N TYR A 109 7.11 1.93 -3.75
CA TYR A 109 5.83 1.26 -3.57
C TYR A 109 5.13 1.04 -4.92
N HIS A 110 5.23 2.01 -5.81
CA HIS A 110 4.66 1.94 -7.15
C HIS A 110 5.65 1.33 -8.15
N SER A 111 6.89 1.85 -8.20
CA SER A 111 7.88 1.42 -9.18
C SER A 111 9.28 1.84 -8.76
N ARG A 112 10.27 1.02 -9.09
CA ARG A 112 11.68 1.38 -8.91
C ARG A 112 12.21 2.19 -10.10
N THR A 113 11.49 2.20 -11.23
CA THR A 113 11.88 2.98 -12.41
C THR A 113 11.80 4.47 -12.08
N PRO A 114 12.91 5.22 -12.23
CA PRO A 114 12.98 6.62 -11.72
C PRO A 114 11.84 7.53 -12.16
N ARG A 115 11.45 7.51 -13.42
CA ARG A 115 10.37 8.40 -13.90
C ARG A 115 9.03 8.07 -13.28
N PHE A 116 8.70 6.79 -13.11
CA PHE A 116 7.44 6.36 -12.49
C PHE A 116 7.49 6.55 -10.98
N ASN A 117 8.62 6.25 -10.36
CA ASN A 117 8.87 6.46 -8.95
C ASN A 117 8.67 7.94 -8.56
N THR A 118 9.32 8.84 -9.28
CA THR A 118 9.25 10.29 -9.00
C THR A 118 7.83 10.82 -9.17
N LYS A 119 7.15 10.43 -10.24
CA LYS A 119 5.77 10.86 -10.49
C LYS A 119 4.83 10.40 -9.41
N TYR A 120 4.92 9.14 -9.02
CA TYR A 120 4.09 8.57 -7.97
C TYR A 120 4.35 9.22 -6.61
N LYS A 121 5.61 9.37 -6.26
CA LYS A 121 6.03 10.03 -5.02
C LYS A 121 5.43 11.43 -4.90
N ARG A 122 5.54 12.22 -5.96
CA ARG A 122 4.98 13.57 -5.99
C ARG A 122 3.48 13.54 -5.81
N ARG A 123 2.80 12.59 -6.43
CA ARG A 123 1.36 12.44 -6.30
C ARG A 123 0.95 12.13 -4.87
N VAL A 124 1.60 11.16 -4.23
CA VAL A 124 1.29 10.77 -2.84
C VAL A 124 1.56 11.94 -1.89
N ILE A 125 2.72 12.58 -2.00
CA ILE A 125 3.07 13.71 -1.13
C ILE A 125 2.09 14.86 -1.34
N GLY A 126 1.70 15.14 -2.59
CA GLY A 126 0.69 16.15 -2.90
C GLY A 126 -0.65 15.86 -2.24
N ILE A 127 -1.10 14.61 -2.29
CA ILE A 127 -2.33 14.16 -1.63
C ILE A 127 -2.22 14.34 -0.13
N MET A 128 -1.09 13.96 0.48
CA MET A 128 -0.87 14.12 1.91
C MET A 128 -0.95 15.58 2.33
N ARG A 129 -0.35 16.47 1.53
CA ARG A 129 -0.39 17.92 1.78
C ARG A 129 -1.80 18.47 1.64
N ASP A 130 -2.47 18.15 0.55
CA ASP A 130 -3.82 18.66 0.26
C ASP A 130 -4.86 18.12 1.24
N SER A 131 -4.60 16.95 1.83
CA SER A 131 -5.49 16.33 2.83
C SER A 131 -5.15 16.78 4.25
N GLY A 132 -4.16 17.65 4.44
CA GLY A 132 -3.76 18.11 5.77
C GLY A 132 -3.01 17.06 6.60
N LEU A 133 -2.50 16.00 5.97
CA LEU A 133 -1.78 14.92 6.65
C LEU A 133 -0.36 15.31 6.99
N ILE A 134 0.21 16.28 6.27
CA ILE A 134 1.53 16.84 6.54
C ILE A 134 1.44 18.36 6.43
N LYS A 135 2.35 19.05 7.13
CA LYS A 135 2.40 20.51 7.07
C LYS A 135 2.98 20.96 5.74
N THR A 136 2.41 22.04 5.20
CA THR A 136 2.95 22.69 4.02
C THR A 136 4.24 23.40 4.38
N SER A 137 5.29 23.14 3.61
CA SER A 137 6.56 23.85 3.73
C SER A 137 6.43 25.26 3.16
N ARG A 138 7.10 26.22 3.78
CA ARG A 138 7.07 27.61 3.34
C ARG A 138 8.45 28.13 3.16
#